data_fde4713e1172874c477cb6505c1ff33f
#
_entry.id   fde4713e1172874c477cb6505c1ff33f
#
_cell.length_a   1.000
_cell.length_b   1.000
_cell.length_c   1.000
_cell.angle_alpha   90.00
_cell.angle_beta   90.00
_cell.angle_gamma   90.00
#
_symmetry.space_group_name_H-M   'P 1'
#
loop_
_entity.id
_entity.type
_entity.pdbx_description
1 polymer ?
#
loop_
_entity_poly.entity_id
_entity_poly.type
_entity_poly.pdbx_seq_one_letter_code
_entity_poly.pdbx_strand_id
1 'polypeptide(L)'
;GGEQSGHIADVGFDLYMRMVGEAVNDYKTGIIDKEEEAPECKVELPINAHLAENYVPGERLRLDLYRRLADVAKPADVQSIREELLDRFGELPEEANALLAVAQLRALAKSHGIREVVATGKFLRLAPLTLPESRQLRLMRLYPGSIYKAPTRTALITLPKNPAWNPSKPAAEIVDTSLLTWVTEVVDQLTKASTT
;
A
#
# COMPACT_ATOMS: atom_id res chain seq x y z
N GLY A 1 26.33 9.89 -1.51
CA GLY A 1 25.38 8.80 -1.59
C GLY A 1 24.96 8.13 -0.28
N GLY A 2 25.81 8.05 0.75
CA GLY A 2 25.50 7.31 1.98
C GLY A 2 24.46 7.94 2.90
N GLU A 3 24.35 9.25 2.90
CA GLU A 3 23.42 9.96 3.79
C GLU A 3 21.94 9.82 3.38
N GLN A 4 21.64 9.67 2.10
CA GLN A 4 20.27 9.47 1.60
C GLN A 4 19.76 8.06 1.90
N SER A 5 20.62 7.05 1.88
CA SER A 5 20.22 5.67 2.16
C SER A 5 19.82 5.47 3.62
N GLY A 6 20.53 6.09 4.57
CA GLY A 6 20.17 6.04 5.99
C GLY A 6 18.82 6.68 6.29
N HIS A 7 18.54 7.78 5.63
CA HIS A 7 17.26 8.47 5.79
C HIS A 7 16.07 7.64 5.28
N ILE A 8 16.23 6.93 4.18
CA ILE A 8 15.18 6.04 3.65
C ILE A 8 14.89 4.90 4.62
N ALA A 9 15.92 4.27 5.17
CA ALA A 9 15.76 3.15 6.10
C ALA A 9 15.05 3.56 7.40
N ASP A 10 15.21 4.83 7.81
CA ASP A 10 14.64 5.36 9.04
C ASP A 10 13.21 5.89 8.87
N VAL A 11 12.81 6.36 7.69
CA VAL A 11 11.53 7.05 7.46
C VAL A 11 10.45 6.14 6.88
N GLY A 12 10.80 4.92 6.46
CA GLY A 12 9.86 3.87 6.14
C GLY A 12 9.63 3.63 4.66
N PHE A 13 8.76 2.66 4.42
CA PHE A 13 8.51 2.06 3.12
C PHE A 13 7.89 3.03 2.10
N ASP A 14 7.00 3.91 2.52
CA ASP A 14 6.36 4.88 1.62
C ASP A 14 7.36 5.86 1.02
N LEU A 15 8.32 6.32 1.83
CA LEU A 15 9.38 7.19 1.33
C LEU A 15 10.31 6.43 0.38
N TYR A 16 10.65 5.18 0.72
CA TYR A 16 11.42 4.30 -0.15
C TYR A 16 10.75 4.16 -1.52
N MET A 17 9.45 3.87 -1.55
CA MET A 17 8.68 3.71 -2.79
C MET A 17 8.63 5.00 -3.62
N ARG A 18 8.47 6.16 -2.99
CA ARG A 18 8.53 7.46 -3.68
C ARG A 18 9.89 7.71 -4.32
N MET A 19 10.96 7.52 -3.57
CA MET A 19 12.32 7.77 -4.05
C MET A 19 12.72 6.82 -5.18
N VAL A 20 12.31 5.56 -5.11
CA VAL A 20 12.51 4.60 -6.20
C VAL A 20 11.70 4.99 -7.44
N GLY A 21 10.45 5.41 -7.27
CA GLY A 21 9.61 5.88 -8.36
C GLY A 21 10.15 7.14 -9.04
N GLU A 22 10.67 8.10 -8.27
CA GLU A 22 11.33 9.31 -8.79
C GLU A 22 12.63 8.96 -9.53
N ALA A 23 13.48 8.11 -8.96
CA ALA A 23 14.71 7.67 -9.59
C ALA A 23 14.47 6.93 -10.91
N VAL A 24 13.44 6.08 -10.98
CA VAL A 24 13.04 5.37 -12.20
C VAL A 24 12.52 6.36 -13.25
N ASN A 25 11.78 7.40 -12.87
CA ASN A 25 11.34 8.43 -13.80
C ASN A 25 12.51 9.23 -14.37
N ASP A 26 13.49 9.57 -13.55
CA ASP A 26 14.70 10.30 -14.00
C ASP A 26 15.56 9.45 -14.96
N TYR A 27 15.60 8.13 -14.77
CA TYR A 27 16.27 7.21 -15.70
C TYR A 27 15.51 7.01 -17.02
N LYS A 28 14.16 7.04 -16.99
CA LYS A 28 13.33 6.85 -18.20
C LYS A 28 13.36 8.01 -19.20
N THR A 29 13.85 9.16 -18.81
CA THR A 29 14.07 10.28 -19.75
C THR A 29 15.28 10.10 -20.66
N GLY A 30 16.07 9.05 -20.49
CA GLY A 30 17.34 8.86 -21.19
C GLY A 30 17.52 7.62 -22.07
N ILE A 31 16.80 6.51 -21.89
CA ILE A 31 17.01 5.29 -22.69
C ILE A 31 15.70 4.50 -22.84
N ILE A 32 15.34 4.28 -24.09
CA ILE A 32 14.24 3.46 -24.57
C ILE A 32 14.64 1.98 -24.45
N ASP A 33 13.96 1.23 -23.60
CA ASP A 33 13.52 -0.12 -23.92
C ASP A 33 12.32 -0.45 -23.02
N LYS A 34 11.18 -0.59 -23.68
CA LYS A 34 9.91 -0.94 -23.08
C LYS A 34 9.85 -2.44 -22.83
N GLU A 35 10.26 -2.91 -21.69
CA GLU A 35 9.46 -3.95 -21.03
C GLU A 35 8.33 -3.21 -20.32
N GLU A 36 7.09 -3.56 -20.58
CA GLU A 36 5.92 -3.03 -19.91
C GLU A 36 5.96 -3.46 -18.43
N GLU A 37 6.74 -2.75 -17.64
CA GLU A 37 6.64 -2.86 -16.19
C GLU A 37 5.20 -2.52 -15.81
N ALA A 38 4.53 -3.45 -15.17
CA ALA A 38 3.19 -3.21 -14.66
C ALA A 38 3.21 -1.92 -13.83
N PRO A 39 2.27 -1.01 -14.07
CA PRO A 39 2.30 0.31 -13.47
C PRO A 39 2.31 0.22 -11.94
N GLU A 40 3.17 1.00 -11.33
CA GLU A 40 3.31 1.11 -9.87
C GLU A 40 1.97 1.43 -9.20
N CYS A 41 1.72 0.81 -8.05
CA CYS A 41 0.58 1.12 -7.19
C CYS A 41 1.04 1.98 -6.00
N LYS A 42 0.48 3.18 -5.90
CA LYS A 42 0.72 4.10 -4.81
C LYS A 42 -0.25 3.80 -3.67
N VAL A 43 0.28 3.44 -2.51
CA VAL A 43 -0.49 3.25 -1.28
C VAL A 43 -0.11 4.34 -0.30
N GLU A 44 -1.04 5.25 0.00
CA GLU A 44 -0.86 6.32 1.00
C GLU A 44 -1.98 6.22 2.03
N LEU A 45 -1.68 5.61 3.16
CA LEU A 45 -2.56 5.44 4.30
C LEU A 45 -1.87 6.01 5.56
N PRO A 46 -2.62 6.59 6.51
CA PRO A 46 -2.06 7.17 7.72
C PRO A 46 -1.66 6.08 8.73
N ILE A 47 -0.72 5.24 8.36
CA ILE A 47 -0.28 4.07 9.13
C ILE A 47 1.23 4.10 9.25
N ASN A 48 1.73 3.81 10.47
CA ASN A 48 3.14 3.62 10.72
C ASN A 48 3.56 2.22 10.28
N ALA A 49 4.15 2.11 9.09
CA ALA A 49 4.60 0.86 8.49
C ALA A 49 6.08 0.96 8.13
N HIS A 50 6.94 0.37 8.93
CA HIS A 50 8.40 0.40 8.73
C HIS A 50 9.10 -0.75 9.45
N LEU A 51 10.39 -0.92 9.17
CA LEU A 51 11.29 -1.79 9.92
C LEU A 51 12.14 -0.93 10.85
N ALA A 52 11.92 -1.05 12.15
CA ALA A 52 12.70 -0.35 13.16
C ALA A 52 14.11 -0.93 13.27
N GLU A 53 15.10 -0.08 13.59
CA GLU A 53 16.50 -0.51 13.76
C GLU A 53 16.69 -1.52 14.89
N ASN A 54 15.92 -1.39 15.94
CA ASN A 54 15.95 -2.33 17.07
C ASN A 54 15.37 -3.71 16.73
N TYR A 55 14.59 -3.82 15.67
CA TYR A 55 14.06 -5.09 15.19
C TYR A 55 14.93 -5.70 14.09
N VAL A 56 15.27 -4.93 13.07
CA VAL A 56 16.20 -5.35 12.00
C VAL A 56 17.45 -4.46 12.06
N PRO A 57 18.47 -4.87 12.80
CA PRO A 57 19.73 -4.12 12.86
C PRO A 57 20.42 -4.10 11.51
N GLY A 58 20.91 -2.93 11.14
CA GLY A 58 21.65 -2.76 9.89
C GLY A 58 20.80 -2.17 8.77
N GLU A 59 21.15 -0.98 8.36
CA GLU A 59 20.51 -0.22 7.29
C GLU A 59 20.42 -1.01 5.99
N ARG A 60 21.49 -1.69 5.61
CA ARG A 60 21.58 -2.47 4.38
C ARG A 60 20.57 -3.61 4.35
N LEU A 61 20.35 -4.28 5.48
CA LEU A 61 19.35 -5.35 5.61
C LEU A 61 17.92 -4.79 5.47
N ARG A 62 17.65 -3.64 6.11
CA ARG A 62 16.32 -2.99 6.00
C ARG A 62 16.03 -2.57 4.57
N LEU A 63 16.99 -1.97 3.88
CA LEU A 63 16.82 -1.57 2.47
C LEU A 63 16.61 -2.78 1.54
N ASP A 64 17.33 -3.88 1.76
CA ASP A 64 17.13 -5.11 0.99
C ASP A 64 15.72 -5.69 1.20
N LEU A 65 15.25 -5.71 2.43
CA LEU A 65 13.89 -6.15 2.76
C LEU A 65 12.82 -5.23 2.15
N TYR A 66 13.00 -3.90 2.18
CA TYR A 66 12.10 -2.96 1.52
C TYR A 66 12.06 -3.19 0.01
N ARG A 67 13.20 -3.41 -0.63
CA ARG A 67 13.26 -3.73 -2.05
C ARG A 67 12.50 -5.02 -2.37
N ARG A 68 12.72 -6.07 -1.59
CA ARG A 68 12.02 -7.36 -1.77
C ARG A 68 10.52 -7.23 -1.56
N LEU A 69 10.06 -6.44 -0.60
CA LEU A 69 8.64 -6.15 -0.39
C LEU A 69 8.06 -5.33 -1.54
N ALA A 70 8.83 -4.40 -2.10
CA ALA A 70 8.42 -3.64 -3.28
C ALA A 70 8.24 -4.52 -4.53
N ASP A 71 9.05 -5.57 -4.65
CA ASP A 71 9.02 -6.50 -5.80
C ASP A 71 7.95 -7.60 -5.66
N VAL A 72 7.24 -7.69 -4.54
CA VAL A 72 6.17 -8.67 -4.34
C VAL A 72 5.07 -8.48 -5.37
N ALA A 73 4.85 -9.52 -6.19
CA ALA A 73 3.83 -9.53 -7.23
C ALA A 73 2.49 -10.13 -6.77
N LYS A 74 2.53 -11.06 -5.83
CA LYS A 74 1.34 -11.77 -5.32
C LYS A 74 1.25 -11.60 -3.80
N PRO A 75 0.04 -11.41 -3.25
CA PRO A 75 -0.14 -11.32 -1.80
C PRO A 75 0.48 -12.48 -1.01
N ALA A 76 0.44 -13.70 -1.56
CA ALA A 76 0.99 -14.89 -0.92
C ALA A 76 2.53 -14.85 -0.76
N ASP A 77 3.25 -14.10 -1.60
CA ASP A 77 4.71 -14.02 -1.55
C ASP A 77 5.21 -13.28 -0.30
N VAL A 78 4.36 -12.48 0.33
CA VAL A 78 4.64 -11.79 1.58
C VAL A 78 4.83 -12.78 2.73
N GLN A 79 4.17 -13.94 2.69
CA GLN A 79 4.26 -14.95 3.75
C GLN A 79 5.68 -15.47 3.94
N SER A 80 6.42 -15.70 2.86
CA SER A 80 7.81 -16.17 2.96
C SER A 80 8.73 -15.13 3.60
N ILE A 81 8.48 -13.85 3.35
CA ILE A 81 9.22 -12.75 4.01
C ILE A 81 8.87 -12.68 5.49
N ARG A 82 7.61 -12.89 5.85
CA ARG A 82 7.16 -12.97 7.25
C ARG A 82 7.88 -14.09 8.00
N GLU A 83 7.93 -15.28 7.42
CA GLU A 83 8.60 -16.44 8.02
C GLU A 83 10.10 -16.20 8.20
N GLU A 84 10.74 -15.58 7.21
CA GLU A 84 12.15 -15.20 7.31
C GLU A 84 12.40 -14.17 8.43
N LEU A 85 11.56 -13.14 8.54
CA LEU A 85 11.67 -12.14 9.60
C LEU A 85 11.49 -12.77 10.98
N LEU A 86 10.49 -13.64 11.12
CA LEU A 86 10.22 -14.34 12.37
C LEU A 86 11.39 -15.24 12.77
N ASP A 87 11.97 -15.98 11.82
CA ASP A 87 13.09 -16.89 12.04
C ASP A 87 14.38 -16.14 12.40
N ARG A 88 14.68 -15.04 11.73
CA ARG A 88 15.94 -14.30 11.90
C ARG A 88 15.92 -13.29 13.03
N PHE A 89 14.79 -12.63 13.28
CA PHE A 89 14.69 -11.47 14.17
C PHE A 89 13.64 -11.65 15.28
N GLY A 90 12.91 -12.77 15.31
CA GLY A 90 11.88 -13.05 16.30
C GLY A 90 10.53 -12.40 15.97
N GLU A 91 9.66 -12.30 16.97
CA GLU A 91 8.31 -11.76 16.82
C GLU A 91 8.29 -10.39 16.17
N LEU A 92 7.40 -10.24 15.18
CA LEU A 92 7.26 -8.99 14.46
C LEU A 92 6.59 -7.92 15.34
N PRO A 93 7.20 -6.74 15.50
CA PRO A 93 6.51 -5.60 16.10
C PRO A 93 5.35 -5.14 15.20
N GLU A 94 4.44 -4.34 15.75
CA GLU A 94 3.25 -3.88 15.04
C GLU A 94 3.58 -3.12 13.75
N GLU A 95 4.63 -2.30 13.75
CA GLU A 95 5.10 -1.55 12.58
C GLU A 95 5.56 -2.47 11.44
N ALA A 96 6.20 -3.59 11.79
CA ALA A 96 6.62 -4.60 10.81
C ALA A 96 5.43 -5.39 10.28
N ASN A 97 4.47 -5.75 11.13
CA ASN A 97 3.21 -6.35 10.69
C ASN A 97 2.43 -5.42 9.75
N ALA A 98 2.37 -4.13 10.07
CA ALA A 98 1.74 -3.13 9.22
C ALA A 98 2.45 -3.02 7.86
N LEU A 99 3.77 -3.06 7.83
CA LEU A 99 4.57 -3.04 6.62
C LEU A 99 4.26 -4.22 5.69
N LEU A 100 4.18 -5.44 6.24
CA LEU A 100 3.81 -6.62 5.47
C LEU A 100 2.37 -6.55 4.95
N ALA A 101 1.46 -6.02 5.74
CA ALA A 101 0.06 -5.82 5.34
C ALA A 101 -0.06 -4.77 4.23
N VAL A 102 0.71 -3.70 4.26
CA VAL A 102 0.78 -2.70 3.17
C VAL A 102 1.33 -3.33 1.88
N ALA A 103 2.38 -4.12 1.96
CA ALA A 103 2.95 -4.81 0.80
C ALA A 103 1.94 -5.81 0.20
N GLN A 104 1.20 -6.52 1.03
CA GLN A 104 0.15 -7.45 0.60
C GLN A 104 -1.03 -6.73 -0.06
N LEU A 105 -1.50 -5.63 0.53
CA LEU A 105 -2.54 -4.79 -0.04
C LEU A 105 -2.12 -4.22 -1.40
N ARG A 106 -0.89 -3.75 -1.51
CA ARG A 106 -0.36 -3.20 -2.76
C ARG A 106 -0.32 -4.26 -3.86
N ALA A 107 0.15 -5.47 -3.55
CA ALA A 107 0.15 -6.58 -4.51
C ALA A 107 -1.29 -6.96 -4.95
N LEU A 108 -2.24 -6.98 -4.01
CA LEU A 108 -3.66 -7.22 -4.31
C LEU A 108 -4.23 -6.13 -5.23
N ALA A 109 -4.04 -4.87 -4.89
CA ALA A 109 -4.53 -3.74 -5.69
C ALA A 109 -3.94 -3.76 -7.11
N LYS A 110 -2.65 -3.98 -7.20
CA LYS A 110 -1.92 -4.07 -8.46
C LYS A 110 -2.42 -5.23 -9.35
N SER A 111 -2.77 -6.38 -8.76
CA SER A 111 -3.34 -7.52 -9.49
C SER A 111 -4.70 -7.21 -10.13
N HIS A 112 -5.42 -6.21 -9.63
CA HIS A 112 -6.69 -5.72 -10.17
C HIS A 112 -6.54 -4.44 -11.02
N GLY A 113 -5.32 -4.02 -11.35
CA GLY A 113 -5.05 -2.84 -12.14
C GLY A 113 -5.23 -1.52 -11.40
N ILE A 114 -5.40 -1.54 -10.09
CA ILE A 114 -5.49 -0.34 -9.25
C ILE A 114 -4.09 0.24 -9.06
N ARG A 115 -3.94 1.54 -9.29
CA ARG A 115 -2.67 2.28 -9.18
C ARG A 115 -2.61 3.22 -8.00
N GLU A 116 -3.76 3.57 -7.42
CA GLU A 116 -3.86 4.47 -6.29
C GLU A 116 -4.78 3.90 -5.22
N VAL A 117 -4.27 3.79 -4.01
CA VAL A 117 -4.99 3.48 -2.77
C VAL A 117 -4.61 4.55 -1.76
N VAL A 118 -5.37 5.63 -1.71
CA VAL A 118 -4.99 6.86 -0.99
C VAL A 118 -6.11 7.32 -0.06
N ALA A 119 -5.82 7.46 1.23
CA ALA A 119 -6.72 8.12 2.17
C ALA A 119 -6.56 9.65 2.07
N THR A 120 -7.62 10.34 1.71
CA THR A 120 -7.65 11.78 1.52
C THR A 120 -8.92 12.37 2.14
N GLY A 121 -8.79 13.28 3.11
CA GLY A 121 -9.93 13.84 3.81
C GLY A 121 -10.77 12.74 4.47
N LYS A 122 -12.04 12.64 4.10
CA LYS A 122 -12.96 11.62 4.61
C LYS A 122 -13.11 10.40 3.70
N PHE A 123 -12.30 10.31 2.64
CA PHE A 123 -12.43 9.27 1.64
C PHE A 123 -11.17 8.44 1.50
N LEU A 124 -11.37 7.15 1.19
CA LEU A 124 -10.39 6.31 0.53
C LEU A 124 -10.60 6.45 -0.98
N ARG A 125 -9.57 6.86 -1.72
CA ARG A 125 -9.59 6.90 -3.18
C ARG A 125 -8.95 5.64 -3.75
N LEU A 126 -9.70 4.96 -4.62
CA LEU A 126 -9.23 3.84 -5.43
C LEU A 126 -9.34 4.21 -6.91
N ALA A 127 -8.24 4.14 -7.64
CA ALA A 127 -8.20 4.46 -9.06
C ALA A 127 -7.02 3.75 -9.78
N PRO A 128 -7.13 3.38 -11.06
CA PRO A 128 -8.40 3.27 -11.78
C PRO A 128 -9.18 2.02 -11.37
N LEU A 129 -10.48 2.13 -11.34
CA LEU A 129 -11.37 1.02 -11.01
C LEU A 129 -12.62 1.10 -11.90
N THR A 130 -12.87 0.07 -12.69
CA THR A 130 -14.06 0.00 -13.51
C THR A 130 -15.14 -0.78 -12.78
N LEU A 131 -16.20 -0.08 -12.37
CA LEU A 131 -17.33 -0.68 -11.70
C LEU A 131 -18.56 -0.73 -12.62
N PRO A 132 -19.02 -1.93 -12.98
CA PRO A 132 -20.35 -2.09 -13.59
C PRO A 132 -21.44 -1.62 -12.63
N GLU A 133 -22.61 -1.30 -13.17
CA GLU A 133 -23.72 -0.71 -12.40
C GLU A 133 -24.08 -1.51 -11.14
N SER A 134 -24.09 -2.84 -11.24
CA SER A 134 -24.34 -3.73 -10.09
C SER A 134 -23.34 -3.55 -8.94
N ARG A 135 -22.08 -3.30 -9.26
CA ARG A 135 -21.03 -3.04 -8.26
C ARG A 135 -21.09 -1.62 -7.74
N GLN A 136 -21.51 -0.66 -8.54
CA GLN A 136 -21.76 0.70 -8.06
C GLN A 136 -22.89 0.72 -7.02
N LEU A 137 -23.97 -0.02 -7.24
CA LEU A 137 -25.04 -0.19 -6.26
C LEU A 137 -24.56 -0.89 -4.99
N ARG A 138 -23.72 -1.89 -5.13
CA ARG A 138 -23.08 -2.59 -3.99
C ARG A 138 -22.19 -1.64 -3.18
N LEU A 139 -21.41 -0.80 -3.84
CA LEU A 139 -20.58 0.22 -3.20
C LEU A 139 -21.42 1.15 -2.33
N MET A 140 -22.51 1.68 -2.88
CA MET A 140 -23.39 2.59 -2.15
C MET A 140 -24.09 1.91 -0.98
N ARG A 141 -24.44 0.63 -1.12
CA ARG A 141 -25.09 -0.15 -0.05
C ARG A 141 -24.15 -0.49 1.10
N LEU A 142 -22.93 -0.95 0.78
CA LEU A 142 -21.94 -1.37 1.78
C LEU A 142 -21.25 -0.18 2.46
N TYR A 143 -21.04 0.88 1.70
CA TYR A 143 -20.30 2.07 2.16
C TYR A 143 -21.10 3.34 1.88
N PRO A 144 -22.14 3.64 2.67
CA PRO A 144 -23.00 4.80 2.44
C PRO A 144 -22.21 6.11 2.37
N GLY A 145 -22.58 6.99 1.44
CA GLY A 145 -21.89 8.25 1.20
C GLY A 145 -20.71 8.15 0.22
N SER A 146 -20.40 6.96 -0.26
CA SER A 146 -19.37 6.74 -1.27
C SER A 146 -19.80 7.24 -2.65
N ILE A 147 -18.84 7.62 -3.48
CA ILE A 147 -19.04 8.22 -4.81
C ILE A 147 -18.21 7.44 -5.82
N TYR A 148 -18.81 7.13 -6.97
CA TYR A 148 -18.07 6.60 -8.10
C TYR A 148 -18.12 7.57 -9.28
N LYS A 149 -16.94 7.93 -9.80
CA LYS A 149 -16.76 8.81 -10.95
C LYS A 149 -16.34 7.99 -12.17
N ALA A 150 -17.31 7.60 -12.97
CA ALA A 150 -17.09 6.75 -14.15
C ALA A 150 -16.10 7.33 -15.17
N PRO A 151 -16.11 8.64 -15.51
CA PRO A 151 -15.18 9.20 -16.49
C PRO A 151 -13.70 9.05 -16.10
N THR A 152 -13.39 9.15 -14.82
CA THR A 152 -12.03 9.00 -14.27
C THR A 152 -11.79 7.64 -13.66
N ARG A 153 -12.77 6.74 -13.67
CA ARG A 153 -12.72 5.40 -13.05
C ARG A 153 -12.23 5.48 -11.60
N THR A 154 -12.76 6.44 -10.85
CA THR A 154 -12.35 6.72 -9.47
C THR A 154 -13.47 6.39 -8.50
N ALA A 155 -13.21 5.54 -7.53
CA ALA A 155 -14.09 5.31 -6.40
C ALA A 155 -13.59 6.09 -5.18
N LEU A 156 -14.49 6.83 -4.55
CA LEU A 156 -14.29 7.53 -3.29
C LEU A 156 -15.14 6.86 -2.23
N ILE A 157 -14.53 6.08 -1.36
CA ILE A 157 -15.20 5.31 -0.33
C ILE A 157 -15.10 6.05 1.00
N THR A 158 -16.23 6.27 1.66
CA THR A 158 -16.25 6.94 2.96
C THR A 158 -15.44 6.16 3.99
N LEU A 159 -14.43 6.80 4.58
CA LEU A 159 -13.63 6.21 5.65
C LEU A 159 -14.49 5.98 6.90
N PRO A 160 -14.27 4.89 7.64
CA PRO A 160 -14.92 4.67 8.91
C PRO A 160 -14.57 5.77 9.91
N LYS A 161 -15.51 6.09 10.79
CA LYS A 161 -15.27 7.01 11.89
C LYS A 161 -14.48 6.30 12.99
N ASN A 162 -13.17 6.32 12.86
CA ASN A 162 -12.28 5.79 13.88
C ASN A 162 -11.35 6.93 14.36
N PRO A 163 -11.33 7.27 15.66
CA PRO A 163 -10.47 8.30 16.19
C PRO A 163 -8.98 8.09 15.94
N ALA A 164 -8.55 6.84 15.79
CA ALA A 164 -7.17 6.50 15.45
C ALA A 164 -6.78 6.86 14.02
N TRP A 165 -7.75 7.01 13.11
CA TRP A 165 -7.52 7.25 11.68
C TRP A 165 -7.80 8.69 11.29
N ASN A 166 -6.98 9.58 11.74
CA ASN A 166 -7.08 10.97 11.33
C ASN A 166 -6.06 11.26 10.23
N PRO A 167 -6.48 11.55 9.00
CA PRO A 167 -5.57 11.86 7.90
C PRO A 167 -4.67 13.07 8.16
N SER A 168 -5.01 13.90 9.13
CA SER A 168 -4.21 15.05 9.54
C SER A 168 -3.10 14.70 10.54
N LYS A 169 -3.10 13.48 11.11
CA LYS A 169 -2.03 13.02 11.98
C LYS A 169 -0.86 12.46 11.17
N PRO A 170 0.37 12.68 11.60
CA PRO A 170 1.53 12.02 11.00
C PRO A 170 1.36 10.50 11.03
N ALA A 171 1.66 9.84 9.93
CA ALA A 171 1.59 8.37 9.82
C ALA A 171 2.43 7.67 10.90
N ALA A 172 3.53 8.26 11.31
CA ALA A 172 4.40 7.75 12.36
C ALA A 172 3.74 7.61 13.74
N GLU A 173 2.59 8.27 13.96
CA GLU A 173 1.86 8.21 15.23
C GLU A 173 0.75 7.18 15.26
N ILE A 174 0.49 6.49 14.12
CA ILE A 174 -0.63 5.56 13.99
C ILE A 174 -0.11 4.16 13.68
N VAL A 175 -0.28 3.24 14.61
CA VAL A 175 0.09 1.81 14.47
C VAL A 175 -1.15 0.92 14.43
N ASP A 176 -2.28 1.46 14.05
CA ASP A 176 -3.54 0.70 13.96
C ASP A 176 -3.67 -0.01 12.61
N THR A 177 -3.54 -1.34 12.61
CA THR A 177 -3.68 -2.18 11.43
C THR A 177 -5.13 -2.41 11.01
N SER A 178 -6.11 -1.98 11.80
CA SER A 178 -7.54 -2.16 11.46
C SER A 178 -7.94 -1.40 10.20
N LEU A 179 -7.31 -0.26 9.92
CA LEU A 179 -7.49 0.46 8.65
C LEU A 179 -7.03 -0.39 7.46
N LEU A 180 -5.90 -1.06 7.55
CA LEU A 180 -5.39 -1.94 6.49
C LEU A 180 -6.32 -3.11 6.24
N THR A 181 -6.86 -3.71 7.28
CA THR A 181 -7.85 -4.79 7.19
C THR A 181 -9.11 -4.30 6.47
N TRP A 182 -9.61 -3.12 6.85
CA TRP A 182 -10.78 -2.51 6.22
C TRP A 182 -10.53 -2.18 4.74
N VAL A 183 -9.39 -1.57 4.41
CA VAL A 183 -9.04 -1.23 3.00
C VAL A 183 -8.93 -2.50 2.17
N THR A 184 -8.30 -3.54 2.68
CA THR A 184 -8.19 -4.84 2.00
C THR A 184 -9.57 -5.45 1.73
N GLU A 185 -10.47 -5.39 2.69
CA GLU A 185 -11.86 -5.83 2.52
C GLU A 185 -12.60 -5.02 1.46
N VAL A 186 -12.44 -3.70 1.43
CA VAL A 186 -13.03 -2.83 0.40
C VAL A 186 -12.55 -3.23 -0.98
N VAL A 187 -11.26 -3.40 -1.18
CA VAL A 187 -10.69 -3.84 -2.46
C VAL A 187 -11.26 -5.18 -2.87
N ASP A 188 -11.31 -6.16 -1.97
CA ASP A 188 -11.89 -7.46 -2.22
C ASP A 188 -13.37 -7.37 -2.62
N GLN A 189 -14.18 -6.60 -1.89
CA GLN A 189 -15.61 -6.47 -2.16
C GLN A 189 -15.91 -5.82 -3.52
N LEU A 190 -15.08 -4.87 -3.95
CA LEU A 190 -15.28 -4.15 -5.21
C LEU A 190 -14.65 -4.88 -6.42
N THR A 191 -13.75 -5.82 -6.20
CA THR A 191 -13.05 -6.55 -7.27
C THR A 191 -13.48 -8.00 -7.41
N LYS A 192 -14.19 -8.58 -6.45
CA LYS A 192 -14.76 -9.93 -6.57
C LYS A 192 -15.68 -10.03 -7.77
N ALA A 193 -15.49 -11.07 -8.58
CA ALA A 193 -16.44 -11.43 -9.63
C ALA A 193 -17.83 -11.64 -9.00
N SER A 194 -18.87 -11.09 -9.62
CA SER A 194 -20.24 -11.39 -9.21
C SER A 194 -20.45 -12.89 -9.38
N THR A 195 -20.59 -13.60 -8.27
CA THR A 195 -21.09 -14.98 -8.31
C THR A 195 -22.55 -14.87 -8.75
N THR A 196 -22.83 -15.29 -9.98
CA THR A 196 -24.17 -15.44 -10.52
C THR A 196 -24.89 -16.56 -9.80
#